data_2304c6bc8c6ea3667b40ee5c15b3beb1
#
_entry.id   2304c6bc8c6ea3667b40ee5c15b3beb1
#
_cell.length_a   1.000
_cell.length_b   1.000
_cell.length_c   1.000
_cell.angle_alpha   90.00
_cell.angle_beta   90.00
_cell.angle_gamma   90.00
#
_symmetry.space_group_name_H-M   'P 1'
#
loop_
_entity.id
_entity.type
_entity.pdbx_description
1 polymer ?
#
loop_
_entity_poly.entity_id
_entity_poly.type
_entity_poly.pdbx_seq_one_letter_code
_entity_poly.pdbx_strand_id
1 'polypeptide(L)'
;PAHLQKWLQCEGTWFVGVDVLPNNSSGDFTNAKLPNVFKSFMDKINLKPYHKAQLSVIFPGYPKPRIGDSEAAFEYRRKRDAAHVDGLLPIGEEKRRYLVEPHGIILGIPLNNTHPGASPIVVWEGSHFIMQKEFSRLFSNINPSDWKDVDVTDTYKKARKYCFENCKRIIITSSVGRGYALHPLLLHGIAPWVRPIEGPESTSRQVAYFRPL
;
A
#
# COMPACT_ATOMS: atom_id res chain seq x y z
N PRO A 1 20.49 -7.06 10.99
CA PRO A 1 21.04 -5.93 11.73
C PRO A 1 19.96 -5.31 12.63
N ALA A 2 20.31 -4.98 13.89
CA ALA A 2 19.36 -4.45 14.90
C ALA A 2 18.57 -3.22 14.42
N HIS A 3 19.14 -2.37 13.57
CA HIS A 3 18.46 -1.21 13.01
C HIS A 3 17.28 -1.53 12.08
N LEU A 4 17.18 -2.76 11.57
CA LEU A 4 16.07 -3.19 10.73
C LEU A 4 14.89 -3.75 11.54
N GLN A 5 15.10 -4.10 12.81
CA GLN A 5 14.04 -4.68 13.65
C GLN A 5 12.85 -3.72 13.85
N LYS A 6 13.11 -2.40 13.88
CA LYS A 6 12.04 -1.38 13.97
C LYS A 6 10.99 -1.48 12.85
N TRP A 7 11.37 -2.04 11.70
CA TRP A 7 10.49 -2.23 10.55
C TRP A 7 9.73 -3.55 10.55
N LEU A 8 10.05 -4.45 11.50
CA LEU A 8 9.41 -5.75 11.61
C LEU A 8 8.13 -5.61 12.44
N GLN A 9 6.99 -5.85 11.81
CA GLN A 9 5.65 -5.67 12.34
C GLN A 9 4.91 -7.01 12.44
N CYS A 10 3.74 -7.02 13.06
CA CYS A 10 2.86 -8.19 13.12
C CYS A 10 3.59 -9.44 13.63
N GLU A 11 4.23 -9.34 14.80
CA GLU A 11 5.03 -10.41 15.42
C GLU A 11 6.03 -11.06 14.44
N GLY A 12 6.69 -10.26 13.64
CA GLY A 12 7.70 -10.74 12.69
C GLY A 12 7.18 -11.26 11.37
N THR A 13 5.86 -11.22 11.11
CA THR A 13 5.31 -11.70 9.85
C THR A 13 5.25 -10.65 8.74
N TRP A 14 5.59 -9.39 9.03
CA TRP A 14 5.66 -8.33 8.03
C TRP A 14 6.80 -7.35 8.29
N PHE A 15 7.73 -7.24 7.33
CA PHE A 15 8.76 -6.22 7.29
C PHE A 15 8.29 -5.07 6.40
N VAL A 16 8.25 -3.85 6.96
CA VAL A 16 7.84 -2.62 6.28
C VAL A 16 9.01 -1.64 6.28
N GLY A 17 9.94 -1.83 5.37
CA GLY A 17 11.13 -0.99 5.27
C GLY A 17 10.84 0.26 4.42
N VAL A 18 10.38 1.34 5.05
CA VAL A 18 10.16 2.62 4.38
C VAL A 18 11.51 3.22 3.99
N ASP A 19 11.66 3.66 2.74
CA ASP A 19 12.86 4.30 2.18
C ASP A 19 14.16 3.50 2.33
N VAL A 20 14.08 2.18 2.47
CA VAL A 20 15.27 1.34 2.69
C VAL A 20 16.00 0.95 1.41
N LEU A 21 15.33 1.01 0.25
CA LEU A 21 15.95 0.65 -1.01
C LEU A 21 16.76 1.82 -1.57
N PRO A 22 18.00 1.58 -2.00
CA PRO A 22 18.96 2.64 -2.37
C PRO A 22 18.83 3.11 -3.82
N ASN A 23 17.60 3.18 -4.37
CA ASN A 23 17.40 3.69 -5.73
C ASN A 23 17.66 5.20 -5.80
N ASN A 24 18.09 5.67 -6.96
CA ASN A 24 18.24 7.09 -7.27
C ASN A 24 16.88 7.73 -7.67
N SER A 25 16.91 9.02 -7.99
CA SER A 25 15.72 9.78 -8.42
C SER A 25 15.09 9.31 -9.74
N SER A 26 15.80 8.50 -10.51
CA SER A 26 15.26 7.83 -11.72
C SER A 26 14.70 6.43 -11.44
N GLY A 27 14.68 6.01 -10.17
CA GLY A 27 14.23 4.68 -9.75
C GLY A 27 15.27 3.57 -9.95
N ASP A 28 16.49 3.90 -10.38
CA ASP A 28 17.54 2.93 -10.68
C ASP A 28 18.39 2.62 -9.44
N PHE A 29 18.83 1.37 -9.34
CA PHE A 29 19.80 0.88 -8.36
C PHE A 29 21.20 0.82 -8.99
N THR A 30 22.24 0.68 -8.16
CA THR A 30 23.62 0.56 -8.63
C THR A 30 23.80 -0.56 -9.66
N ASN A 31 23.20 -1.72 -9.40
CA ASN A 31 23.36 -2.92 -10.23
C ASN A 31 22.07 -3.37 -10.96
N ALA A 32 21.02 -2.57 -10.93
CA ALA A 32 19.75 -2.88 -11.56
C ALA A 32 19.03 -1.59 -11.97
N LYS A 33 18.38 -1.63 -13.11
CA LYS A 33 17.57 -0.50 -13.59
C LYS A 33 16.08 -0.78 -13.41
N LEU A 34 15.33 0.25 -13.12
CA LEU A 34 13.87 0.18 -13.20
C LEU A 34 13.48 -0.15 -14.65
N PRO A 35 12.63 -1.16 -14.90
CA PRO A 35 12.24 -1.53 -16.26
C PRO A 35 11.70 -0.33 -17.06
N ASN A 36 12.10 -0.24 -18.33
CA ASN A 36 11.73 0.89 -19.19
C ASN A 36 10.22 1.10 -19.33
N VAL A 37 9.42 0.03 -19.24
CA VAL A 37 7.95 0.12 -19.28
C VAL A 37 7.43 1.01 -18.16
N PHE A 38 7.98 0.90 -16.94
CA PHE A 38 7.59 1.77 -15.83
C PHE A 38 8.08 3.20 -16.02
N LYS A 39 9.31 3.39 -16.49
CA LYS A 39 9.86 4.72 -16.80
C LYS A 39 9.01 5.43 -17.86
N SER A 40 8.73 4.77 -18.97
CA SER A 40 7.90 5.32 -20.04
C SER A 40 6.47 5.62 -19.58
N PHE A 41 5.90 4.80 -18.71
CA PHE A 41 4.61 5.06 -18.11
C PHE A 41 4.64 6.32 -17.22
N MET A 42 5.64 6.43 -16.36
CA MET A 42 5.82 7.58 -15.46
C MET A 42 6.09 8.87 -16.22
N ASP A 43 6.87 8.81 -17.31
CA ASP A 43 7.11 9.96 -18.20
C ASP A 43 5.81 10.46 -18.83
N LYS A 44 4.93 9.54 -19.27
CA LYS A 44 3.63 9.89 -19.87
C LYS A 44 2.68 10.59 -18.89
N ILE A 45 2.73 10.26 -17.62
CA ILE A 45 1.87 10.86 -16.59
C ILE A 45 2.57 11.99 -15.82
N ASN A 46 3.81 12.35 -16.23
CA ASN A 46 4.62 13.45 -15.69
C ASN A 46 4.80 13.40 -14.16
N LEU A 47 4.98 12.21 -13.59
CA LEU A 47 5.23 12.03 -12.17
C LEU A 47 6.72 11.76 -11.91
N LYS A 48 7.39 12.69 -11.24
CA LYS A 48 8.81 12.63 -10.82
C LYS A 48 9.03 13.56 -9.62
N PRO A 49 10.06 13.33 -8.79
CA PRO A 49 11.05 12.26 -8.80
C PRO A 49 10.56 10.99 -8.11
N TYR A 50 11.31 9.89 -8.28
CA TYR A 50 11.13 8.70 -7.45
C TYR A 50 11.78 8.91 -6.08
N HIS A 51 11.03 8.73 -5.02
CA HIS A 51 11.58 8.58 -3.67
C HIS A 51 12.33 7.25 -3.54
N LYS A 52 13.09 7.08 -2.47
CA LYS A 52 13.62 5.76 -2.11
C LYS A 52 12.45 4.81 -1.92
N ALA A 53 12.54 3.65 -2.56
CA ALA A 53 11.45 2.69 -2.53
C ALA A 53 11.35 2.00 -1.16
N GLN A 54 10.12 1.68 -0.78
CA GLN A 54 9.81 0.84 0.36
C GLN A 54 10.02 -0.62 -0.01
N LEU A 55 10.69 -1.38 0.85
CA LEU A 55 10.71 -2.84 0.78
C LEU A 55 9.63 -3.41 1.70
N SER A 56 8.67 -4.13 1.14
CA SER A 56 7.69 -4.89 1.89
C SER A 56 7.98 -6.38 1.76
N VAL A 57 8.22 -7.06 2.89
CA VAL A 57 8.42 -8.51 2.94
C VAL A 57 7.39 -9.13 3.87
N ILE A 58 6.60 -10.05 3.36
CA ILE A 58 5.58 -10.77 4.14
C ILE A 58 5.99 -12.23 4.25
N PHE A 59 5.86 -12.77 5.45
CA PHE A 59 6.23 -14.14 5.78
C PHE A 59 4.99 -14.99 6.06
N PRO A 60 5.11 -16.33 5.99
CA PRO A 60 4.05 -17.27 6.37
C PRO A 60 3.46 -16.94 7.74
N GLY A 61 2.13 -17.04 7.84
CA GLY A 61 1.39 -16.73 9.06
C GLY A 61 0.92 -15.29 9.21
N TYR A 62 1.19 -14.41 8.23
CA TYR A 62 0.58 -13.06 8.20
C TYR A 62 -0.95 -13.17 8.01
N PRO A 63 -1.77 -12.31 8.69
CA PRO A 63 -1.36 -11.32 9.67
C PRO A 63 -1.30 -11.89 11.09
N LYS A 64 -0.44 -11.28 11.90
CA LYS A 64 -0.47 -11.39 13.36
C LYS A 64 -0.77 -10.01 13.97
N PRO A 65 -1.11 -9.92 15.27
CA PRO A 65 -1.30 -8.64 15.93
C PRO A 65 -0.04 -7.75 15.85
N ARG A 66 -0.21 -6.46 15.78
CA ARG A 66 0.87 -5.49 16.06
C ARG A 66 0.90 -5.17 17.54
N ILE A 67 2.06 -4.76 18.03
CA ILE A 67 2.19 -4.22 19.38
C ILE A 67 1.20 -3.04 19.54
N GLY A 68 0.32 -3.10 20.53
CA GLY A 68 -0.70 -2.09 20.78
C GLY A 68 -1.95 -2.14 19.89
N ASP A 69 -2.11 -3.18 19.06
CA ASP A 69 -3.39 -3.42 18.37
C ASP A 69 -4.48 -3.80 19.39
N SER A 70 -5.66 -3.23 19.21
CA SER A 70 -6.88 -3.79 19.81
C SER A 70 -7.30 -5.04 19.02
N GLU A 71 -8.11 -5.90 19.62
CA GLU A 71 -8.70 -7.05 18.92
C GLU A 71 -9.46 -6.61 17.65
N ALA A 72 -10.21 -5.52 17.74
CA ALA A 72 -10.93 -4.96 16.59
C ALA A 72 -9.98 -4.52 15.46
N ALA A 73 -8.81 -3.97 15.78
CA ALA A 73 -7.82 -3.58 14.79
C ALA A 73 -7.18 -4.81 14.12
N PHE A 74 -6.90 -5.86 14.90
CA PHE A 74 -6.40 -7.12 14.37
C PHE A 74 -7.43 -7.83 13.50
N GLU A 75 -8.69 -7.91 13.94
CA GLU A 75 -9.78 -8.49 13.15
C GLU A 75 -10.02 -7.71 11.85
N TYR A 76 -9.89 -6.39 11.87
CA TYR A 76 -9.94 -5.58 10.66
C TYR A 76 -8.83 -5.96 9.68
N ARG A 77 -7.59 -6.12 10.18
CA ARG A 77 -6.45 -6.55 9.37
C ARG A 77 -6.69 -7.93 8.75
N ARG A 78 -7.23 -8.84 9.52
CA ARG A 78 -7.50 -10.21 9.10
C ARG A 78 -8.68 -10.33 8.13
N LYS A 79 -9.81 -9.65 8.43
CA LYS A 79 -11.07 -9.79 7.68
C LYS A 79 -11.25 -8.79 6.55
N ARG A 80 -10.50 -7.68 6.58
CA ARG A 80 -10.58 -6.58 5.61
C ARG A 80 -9.22 -6.28 4.99
N ASP A 81 -8.31 -7.26 4.97
CA ASP A 81 -7.00 -7.18 4.31
C ASP A 81 -6.17 -5.97 4.74
N ALA A 82 -6.36 -5.43 5.94
CA ALA A 82 -5.80 -4.16 6.40
C ALA A 82 -6.06 -2.99 5.42
N ALA A 83 -7.19 -3.00 4.73
CA ALA A 83 -7.49 -2.10 3.61
C ALA A 83 -7.38 -0.62 3.97
N HIS A 84 -6.69 0.14 3.15
CA HIS A 84 -6.44 1.57 3.33
C HIS A 84 -6.28 2.29 1.99
N VAL A 85 -6.22 3.60 2.09
CA VAL A 85 -5.76 4.51 1.04
C VAL A 85 -4.45 5.10 1.53
N ASP A 86 -3.43 5.11 0.68
CA ASP A 86 -2.11 5.67 1.03
C ASP A 86 -2.18 7.19 1.22
N GLY A 87 -1.19 7.73 1.94
CA GLY A 87 -1.05 9.16 2.18
C GLY A 87 -1.90 9.73 3.31
N LEU A 88 -2.86 8.96 3.84
CA LEU A 88 -3.70 9.36 4.97
C LEU A 88 -3.05 8.93 6.30
N LEU A 89 -2.30 9.82 6.93
CA LEU A 89 -1.62 9.51 8.20
C LEU A 89 -2.52 9.79 9.42
N PRO A 90 -2.43 8.94 10.47
CA PRO A 90 -3.09 9.18 11.74
C PRO A 90 -2.30 10.20 12.57
N ILE A 91 -2.96 11.27 13.04
CA ILE A 91 -2.35 12.32 13.84
C ILE A 91 -3.10 12.43 15.19
N GLY A 92 -2.35 12.74 16.24
CA GLY A 92 -2.87 12.90 17.60
C GLY A 92 -3.28 11.59 18.27
N GLU A 93 -3.72 11.69 19.53
CA GLU A 93 -4.13 10.54 20.34
C GLU A 93 -5.38 9.84 19.77
N GLU A 94 -6.30 10.61 19.18
CA GLU A 94 -7.51 10.10 18.53
C GLU A 94 -7.24 9.46 17.17
N LYS A 95 -5.99 9.51 16.68
CA LYS A 95 -5.55 8.97 15.38
C LYS A 95 -6.44 9.45 14.22
N ARG A 96 -6.79 10.76 14.24
CA ARG A 96 -7.53 11.40 13.16
C ARG A 96 -6.71 11.40 11.86
N ARG A 97 -7.35 11.27 10.71
CA ARG A 97 -6.69 11.11 9.42
C ARG A 97 -6.55 12.43 8.68
N TYR A 98 -5.34 12.66 8.16
CA TYR A 98 -5.00 13.84 7.35
C TYR A 98 -4.26 13.41 6.10
N LEU A 99 -4.44 14.14 5.00
CA LEU A 99 -3.70 13.92 3.75
C LEU A 99 -2.30 14.54 3.85
N VAL A 100 -1.37 13.81 4.43
CA VAL A 100 -0.01 14.32 4.70
C VAL A 100 0.97 13.97 3.58
N GLU A 101 0.81 12.81 2.96
CA GLU A 101 1.70 12.30 1.92
C GLU A 101 0.91 12.09 0.61
N PRO A 102 0.66 13.17 -0.17
CA PRO A 102 -0.01 13.01 -1.46
C PRO A 102 0.91 12.22 -2.42
N HIS A 103 0.40 11.12 -2.94
CA HIS A 103 1.11 10.32 -3.94
C HIS A 103 0.41 10.46 -5.29
N GLY A 104 1.20 10.53 -6.37
CA GLY A 104 0.64 10.55 -7.72
C GLY A 104 0.20 9.16 -8.17
N ILE A 105 0.96 8.12 -7.78
CA ILE A 105 0.68 6.71 -8.07
C ILE A 105 1.42 5.80 -7.08
N ILE A 106 0.99 4.55 -6.99
CA ILE A 106 1.68 3.50 -6.24
C ILE A 106 2.12 2.42 -7.24
N LEU A 107 3.42 2.23 -7.40
CA LEU A 107 3.99 1.16 -8.21
C LEU A 107 4.45 0.01 -7.30
N GLY A 108 3.97 -1.20 -7.55
CA GLY A 108 4.43 -2.40 -6.88
C GLY A 108 5.19 -3.31 -7.82
N ILE A 109 6.44 -3.62 -7.49
CA ILE A 109 7.33 -4.46 -8.29
C ILE A 109 7.69 -5.70 -7.47
N PRO A 110 7.18 -6.89 -7.83
CA PRO A 110 7.55 -8.14 -7.17
C PRO A 110 9.03 -8.45 -7.37
N LEU A 111 9.70 -8.81 -6.27
CA LEU A 111 11.12 -9.16 -6.26
C LEU A 111 11.37 -10.67 -6.26
N ASN A 112 10.33 -11.46 -5.99
CA ASN A 112 10.36 -12.91 -6.07
C ASN A 112 9.03 -13.48 -6.58
N ASN A 113 9.07 -14.71 -7.05
CA ASN A 113 7.86 -15.47 -7.40
C ASN A 113 7.33 -16.17 -6.16
N THR A 114 6.02 -16.21 -6.03
CA THR A 114 5.33 -16.81 -4.89
C THR A 114 4.10 -17.60 -5.35
N HIS A 115 3.63 -18.52 -4.51
CA HIS A 115 2.33 -19.14 -4.74
C HIS A 115 1.19 -18.11 -4.56
N PRO A 116 0.02 -18.30 -5.18
CA PRO A 116 -1.08 -17.31 -5.18
C PRO A 116 -1.60 -16.90 -3.80
N GLY A 117 -1.47 -17.78 -2.80
CA GLY A 117 -1.93 -17.52 -1.42
C GLY A 117 -0.90 -16.78 -0.55
N ALA A 118 0.30 -16.45 -1.06
CA ALA A 118 1.34 -15.78 -0.30
C ALA A 118 1.02 -14.28 -0.12
N SER A 119 -0.02 -13.96 0.63
CA SER A 119 -0.46 -12.59 0.93
C SER A 119 -0.52 -11.68 -0.31
N PRO A 120 -1.32 -12.00 -1.32
CA PRO A 120 -1.45 -11.17 -2.50
C PRO A 120 -2.02 -9.80 -2.17
N ILE A 121 -1.76 -8.81 -3.02
CA ILE A 121 -2.42 -7.52 -2.92
C ILE A 121 -3.89 -7.65 -3.30
N VAL A 122 -4.73 -6.92 -2.59
CA VAL A 122 -6.18 -6.86 -2.82
C VAL A 122 -6.58 -5.44 -3.09
N VAL A 123 -7.48 -5.25 -4.03
CA VAL A 123 -8.06 -3.93 -4.36
C VAL A 123 -9.58 -4.01 -4.38
N TRP A 124 -10.23 -2.87 -4.12
CA TRP A 124 -11.67 -2.71 -4.34
C TRP A 124 -11.87 -1.93 -5.63
N GLU A 125 -12.30 -2.64 -6.67
CA GLU A 125 -12.44 -2.11 -8.03
C GLU A 125 -13.35 -0.89 -8.07
N GLY A 126 -12.89 0.20 -8.69
CA GLY A 126 -13.65 1.46 -8.80
C GLY A 126 -13.68 2.32 -7.53
N SER A 127 -13.14 1.85 -6.39
CA SER A 127 -13.17 2.59 -5.12
C SER A 127 -12.50 3.96 -5.20
N HIS A 128 -11.52 4.15 -6.08
CA HIS A 128 -10.86 5.43 -6.29
C HIS A 128 -11.82 6.52 -6.79
N PHE A 129 -12.82 6.19 -7.60
CA PHE A 129 -13.85 7.15 -8.03
C PHE A 129 -14.71 7.62 -6.86
N ILE A 130 -15.05 6.70 -5.95
CA ILE A 130 -15.84 7.01 -4.76
C ILE A 130 -15.02 7.91 -3.82
N MET A 131 -13.77 7.52 -3.54
CA MET A 131 -12.86 8.31 -2.69
C MET A 131 -12.61 9.70 -3.29
N GLN A 132 -12.33 9.78 -4.59
CA GLN A 132 -12.13 11.05 -5.30
C GLN A 132 -13.36 11.96 -5.19
N LYS A 133 -14.55 11.42 -5.42
CA LYS A 133 -15.80 12.18 -5.30
C LYS A 133 -16.00 12.76 -3.91
N GLU A 134 -15.80 11.95 -2.87
CA GLU A 134 -16.03 12.39 -1.49
C GLU A 134 -14.94 13.38 -1.03
N PHE A 135 -13.67 13.17 -1.40
CA PHE A 135 -12.59 14.12 -1.10
C PHE A 135 -12.73 15.43 -1.90
N SER A 136 -13.12 15.37 -3.18
CA SER A 136 -13.38 16.59 -3.97
C SER A 136 -14.49 17.44 -3.36
N ARG A 137 -15.53 16.82 -2.80
CA ARG A 137 -16.58 17.54 -2.06
C ARG A 137 -16.06 18.19 -0.78
N LEU A 138 -15.24 17.44 -0.02
CA LEU A 138 -14.66 17.95 1.23
C LEU A 138 -13.73 19.14 0.97
N PHE A 139 -12.92 19.07 -0.07
CA PHE A 139 -11.90 20.05 -0.40
C PHE A 139 -12.40 21.19 -1.32
N SER A 140 -13.67 21.19 -1.76
CA SER A 140 -14.17 22.08 -2.81
C SER A 140 -13.94 23.57 -2.57
N ASN A 141 -13.91 24.01 -1.31
CA ASN A 141 -13.71 25.41 -0.91
C ASN A 141 -12.43 25.62 -0.10
N ILE A 142 -11.48 24.68 -0.18
CA ILE A 142 -10.24 24.71 0.60
C ILE A 142 -9.07 24.82 -0.37
N ASN A 143 -8.15 25.74 -0.09
CA ASN A 143 -6.95 25.88 -0.89
C ASN A 143 -6.12 24.58 -0.84
N PRO A 144 -5.62 24.08 -1.98
CA PRO A 144 -4.79 22.87 -2.01
C PRO A 144 -3.59 22.85 -1.04
N SER A 145 -3.00 24.03 -0.74
CA SER A 145 -1.94 24.15 0.27
C SER A 145 -2.36 23.74 1.68
N ASP A 146 -3.66 23.82 1.96
CA ASP A 146 -4.21 23.62 3.31
C ASP A 146 -4.88 22.23 3.46
N TRP A 147 -4.95 21.43 2.39
CA TRP A 147 -5.53 20.08 2.44
C TRP A 147 -4.92 19.18 3.50
N LYS A 148 -3.61 19.32 3.74
CA LYS A 148 -2.86 18.57 4.77
C LYS A 148 -3.36 18.83 6.20
N ASP A 149 -4.00 19.97 6.42
CA ASP A 149 -4.51 20.40 7.73
C ASP A 149 -6.00 20.07 7.93
N VAL A 150 -6.63 19.47 6.91
CA VAL A 150 -8.04 19.08 6.96
C VAL A 150 -8.20 17.67 7.51
N ASP A 151 -9.02 17.54 8.53
CA ASP A 151 -9.42 16.24 9.06
C ASP A 151 -10.38 15.52 8.10
N VAL A 152 -9.89 14.48 7.46
CA VAL A 152 -10.66 13.67 6.50
C VAL A 152 -11.27 12.41 7.12
N THR A 153 -11.15 12.21 8.42
CA THR A 153 -11.45 10.95 9.11
C THR A 153 -12.85 10.44 8.81
N ASP A 154 -13.86 11.28 9.02
CA ASP A 154 -15.26 10.84 8.93
C ASP A 154 -15.68 10.64 7.47
N THR A 155 -15.23 11.52 6.58
CA THR A 155 -15.42 11.36 5.13
C THR A 155 -14.78 10.07 4.63
N TYR A 156 -13.52 9.83 5.03
CA TYR A 156 -12.82 8.60 4.68
C TYR A 156 -13.50 7.34 5.22
N LYS A 157 -13.91 7.34 6.50
CA LYS A 157 -14.60 6.19 7.11
C LYS A 157 -15.92 5.85 6.37
N LYS A 158 -16.72 6.87 6.02
CA LYS A 158 -17.97 6.69 5.26
C LYS A 158 -17.69 6.14 3.86
N ALA A 159 -16.79 6.78 3.12
CA ALA A 159 -16.40 6.33 1.78
C ALA A 159 -15.87 4.91 1.77
N ARG A 160 -14.97 4.56 2.72
CA ARG A 160 -14.42 3.22 2.86
C ARG A 160 -15.48 2.17 3.17
N LYS A 161 -16.44 2.48 4.08
CA LYS A 161 -17.56 1.60 4.35
C LYS A 161 -18.37 1.33 3.09
N TYR A 162 -18.71 2.39 2.36
CA TYR A 162 -19.43 2.27 1.09
C TYR A 162 -18.67 1.42 0.06
N CYS A 163 -17.35 1.59 -0.03
CA CYS A 163 -16.53 0.76 -0.93
C CYS A 163 -16.58 -0.73 -0.57
N PHE A 164 -16.55 -1.08 0.72
CA PHE A 164 -16.67 -2.48 1.14
C PHE A 164 -18.00 -3.12 0.78
N GLU A 165 -19.06 -2.33 0.72
CA GLU A 165 -20.42 -2.79 0.45
C GLU A 165 -20.73 -2.85 -1.05
N ASN A 166 -20.08 -1.99 -1.85
CA ASN A 166 -20.48 -1.76 -3.24
C ASN A 166 -19.39 -2.00 -4.29
N CYS A 167 -18.12 -2.14 -3.90
CA CYS A 167 -17.02 -2.41 -4.81
C CYS A 167 -16.61 -3.88 -4.75
N LYS A 168 -16.34 -4.46 -5.91
CA LYS A 168 -15.83 -5.84 -6.00
C LYS A 168 -14.42 -5.93 -5.43
N ARG A 169 -14.22 -6.84 -4.48
CA ARG A 169 -12.88 -7.20 -3.98
C ARG A 169 -12.17 -8.06 -5.01
N ILE A 170 -11.01 -7.63 -5.47
CA ILE A 170 -10.19 -8.32 -6.48
C ILE A 170 -8.82 -8.63 -5.90
N ILE A 171 -8.37 -9.86 -6.07
CA ILE A 171 -7.01 -10.30 -5.76
C ILE A 171 -6.15 -10.07 -7.00
N ILE A 172 -5.02 -9.39 -6.83
CA ILE A 172 -4.03 -9.19 -7.89
C ILE A 172 -2.84 -10.10 -7.59
N THR A 173 -2.69 -11.14 -8.41
CA THR A 173 -1.48 -11.95 -8.40
C THR A 173 -0.43 -11.31 -9.27
N SER A 174 0.80 -11.30 -8.81
CA SER A 174 1.93 -10.72 -9.53
C SER A 174 3.16 -11.62 -9.40
N SER A 175 4.06 -11.53 -10.35
CA SER A 175 5.31 -12.31 -10.41
C SER A 175 6.47 -11.42 -10.84
N VAL A 176 7.68 -11.90 -10.73
CA VAL A 176 8.86 -11.19 -11.26
C VAL A 176 8.63 -10.87 -12.74
N GLY A 177 8.87 -9.61 -13.13
CA GLY A 177 8.59 -9.09 -14.47
C GLY A 177 7.17 -8.58 -14.68
N ARG A 178 6.25 -8.76 -13.74
CA ARG A 178 4.84 -8.32 -13.81
C ARG A 178 4.49 -7.49 -12.58
N GLY A 179 4.83 -6.19 -12.61
CA GLY A 179 4.40 -5.22 -11.61
C GLY A 179 2.99 -4.69 -11.84
N TYR A 180 2.53 -3.87 -10.92
CA TYR A 180 1.23 -3.20 -10.99
C TYR A 180 1.34 -1.74 -10.60
N ALA A 181 0.41 -0.94 -11.13
CA ALA A 181 0.24 0.47 -10.80
C ALA A 181 -1.15 0.68 -10.20
N LEU A 182 -1.24 1.34 -9.07
CA LEU A 182 -2.48 1.64 -8.38
C LEU A 182 -2.71 3.14 -8.33
N HIS A 183 -3.96 3.54 -8.55
CA HIS A 183 -4.38 4.92 -8.31
C HIS A 183 -4.19 5.26 -6.80
N PRO A 184 -3.69 6.44 -6.42
CA PRO A 184 -3.38 6.77 -5.02
C PRO A 184 -4.60 6.68 -4.10
N LEU A 185 -5.81 6.95 -4.60
CA LEU A 185 -7.06 6.85 -3.85
C LEU A 185 -7.74 5.47 -3.97
N LEU A 186 -7.11 4.48 -4.60
CA LEU A 186 -7.67 3.14 -4.67
C LEU A 186 -7.61 2.47 -3.30
N LEU A 187 -8.74 2.02 -2.77
CA LEU A 187 -8.78 1.22 -1.57
C LEU A 187 -8.10 -0.12 -1.86
N HIS A 188 -7.03 -0.39 -1.14
CA HIS A 188 -6.20 -1.58 -1.32
C HIS A 188 -5.70 -2.12 0.02
N GLY A 189 -5.24 -3.36 0.00
CA GLY A 189 -4.68 -4.00 1.18
C GLY A 189 -3.94 -5.29 0.83
N ILE A 190 -3.60 -6.05 1.85
CA ILE A 190 -2.85 -7.31 1.71
C ILE A 190 -3.67 -8.43 2.33
N ALA A 191 -3.99 -9.44 1.54
CA ALA A 191 -4.70 -10.61 2.02
C ALA A 191 -3.88 -11.40 3.06
N PRO A 192 -4.53 -12.10 3.99
CA PRO A 192 -3.85 -13.06 4.85
C PRO A 192 -3.06 -14.09 4.05
N TRP A 193 -1.98 -14.57 4.65
CA TRP A 193 -1.21 -15.69 4.09
C TRP A 193 -2.02 -16.98 4.16
N VAL A 194 -2.21 -17.62 3.04
CA VAL A 194 -2.86 -18.92 2.92
C VAL A 194 -1.83 -19.89 2.35
N ARG A 195 -1.62 -21.03 3.03
CA ARG A 195 -0.71 -22.06 2.54
C ARG A 195 -1.20 -22.66 1.23
N PRO A 196 -0.31 -23.06 0.31
CA PRO A 196 -0.72 -23.73 -0.89
C PRO A 196 -1.34 -25.11 -0.55
N ILE A 197 -2.35 -25.51 -1.31
CA ILE A 197 -2.93 -26.86 -1.20
C ILE A 197 -1.97 -27.87 -1.81
N GLU A 198 -1.28 -27.49 -2.89
CA GLU A 198 -0.30 -28.30 -3.61
C GLU A 198 0.95 -27.49 -3.92
N GLY A 199 2.08 -28.15 -4.00
CA GLY A 199 3.37 -27.53 -4.29
C GLY A 199 4.07 -26.91 -3.09
N PRO A 200 5.25 -26.34 -3.29
CA PRO A 200 6.07 -25.80 -2.22
C PRO A 200 5.48 -24.48 -1.68
N GLU A 201 5.55 -24.31 -0.37
CA GLU A 201 5.25 -23.04 0.28
C GLU A 201 6.36 -22.03 -0.01
N SER A 202 5.97 -20.79 -0.33
CA SER A 202 6.93 -19.69 -0.45
C SER A 202 7.48 -19.31 0.93
N THR A 203 8.76 -18.95 1.00
CA THR A 203 9.38 -18.53 2.26
C THR A 203 9.05 -17.08 2.61
N SER A 204 8.76 -16.25 1.61
CA SER A 204 8.33 -14.87 1.78
C SER A 204 7.72 -14.34 0.48
N ARG A 205 6.96 -13.25 0.57
CA ARG A 205 6.56 -12.40 -0.55
C ARG A 205 7.27 -11.06 -0.43
N GLN A 206 8.00 -10.67 -1.47
CA GLN A 206 8.82 -9.46 -1.48
C GLN A 206 8.37 -8.52 -2.60
N VAL A 207 8.11 -7.25 -2.25
CA VAL A 207 7.71 -6.22 -3.22
C VAL A 207 8.43 -4.92 -2.92
N ALA A 208 8.97 -4.29 -3.95
CA ALA A 208 9.42 -2.91 -3.91
C ALA A 208 8.25 -1.99 -4.29
N TYR A 209 7.94 -1.02 -3.41
CA TYR A 209 6.92 0.00 -3.67
C TYR A 209 7.56 1.35 -3.93
N PHE A 210 7.20 1.95 -5.05
CA PHE A 210 7.58 3.32 -5.42
C PHE A 210 6.33 4.19 -5.39
N ARG A 211 6.47 5.38 -4.77
CA ARG A 211 5.39 6.37 -4.62
C ARG A 211 5.86 7.73 -5.11
N PRO A 212 5.98 7.95 -6.43
CA PRO A 212 6.33 9.26 -6.96
C PRO A 212 5.20 10.27 -6.71
N LEU A 213 5.60 11.55 -6.59
CA LEU A 213 4.71 12.71 -6.40
C LEU A 213 4.30 13.31 -7.73
#